data_ab938f795a4cd25fd9340ce8e353df9d
#
_entry.id   ab938f795a4cd25fd9340ce8e353df9d
#
_cell.length_a   1.000
_cell.length_b   1.000
_cell.length_c   1.000
_cell.angle_alpha   90.00
_cell.angle_beta   90.00
_cell.angle_gamma   90.00
#
_symmetry.space_group_name_H-M   'P 1'
#
loop_
_entity.id
_entity.type
_entity.pdbx_description
1 polymer ?
#
loop_
_entity_poly.entity_id
_entity_poly.type
_entity_poly.pdbx_seq_one_letter_code
_entity_poly.pdbx_strand_id
1 'polypeptide(L)'
;MIMNLKQKAMIARAGNEAKMMGNDYIGSEHVLLALLRQGEAELSRRLALQGIYYFQVREDVAILFGMKEQKQESQEVTQVVDELMREAQDLHESSQGKLSFEDCVGTVLPRHPASVAMELLRRYHVDLDEPQEDRGIRVLDEQEALRCLNFSEVPPLVCRDHEMELLVEILLRKEKANPLLIGEPGVGKSALVEALAVRIQNGDIPQLAGHYIYELDLNALVAGTRYRGDFEEKVKNLLALFRAHPDAILFIDEIHQMIGAGRSEGSIDVASVIKPCLARRTLRCIGATTLDEYERHMKSDRALQRRFQCVLLREPDTADTVAILKERCAEYGRYHDVEMSAELIPALVELSDYYLPCGHFPDKAMDVMDLCCVRASRSKERKVSAERVREVVREMAAIPLAPDQRLTRCMRDLQEFSELPAWNEPLFQALRQLCEERCGHAMLRCWALCGDTRVIRDMLGMISEDFFCQPDLISVDAGLLFWQKEEVLRQLERTPFAVLFIHGLSRLSAREKALLADELNTGVLRWHEQKALLRHALVVLHDEQEDVLRSFCASVRPDLYLRADSGSGSHAQA
;
A
#
# COMPACT_ATOMS: atom_id res chain seq x y z
N MET A 1 9.72 -40.73 16.21
CA MET A 1 10.05 -39.71 17.24
C MET A 1 9.14 -38.51 17.03
N ILE A 2 8.49 -38.01 18.08
CA ILE A 2 7.55 -36.87 17.92
C ILE A 2 8.40 -35.60 17.91
N MET A 3 8.62 -35.02 16.75
CA MET A 3 9.27 -33.73 16.59
C MET A 3 8.39 -32.61 17.16
N ASN A 4 9.03 -31.66 17.84
CA ASN A 4 8.33 -30.48 18.32
C ASN A 4 8.05 -29.47 17.19
N LEU A 5 7.29 -28.42 17.47
CA LEU A 5 6.86 -27.42 16.49
C LEU A 5 8.05 -26.69 15.82
N LYS A 6 9.12 -26.36 16.58
CA LYS A 6 10.29 -25.64 16.07
C LYS A 6 11.15 -26.50 15.14
N GLN A 7 11.35 -27.77 15.51
CA GLN A 7 12.02 -28.74 14.64
C GLN A 7 11.26 -28.95 13.32
N LYS A 8 9.92 -29.09 13.40
CA LYS A 8 9.06 -29.22 12.22
C LYS A 8 9.14 -28.00 11.30
N ALA A 9 9.16 -26.81 11.88
CA ALA A 9 9.28 -25.57 11.12
C ALA A 9 10.62 -25.49 10.37
N MET A 10 11.75 -25.80 11.05
CA MET A 10 13.06 -25.81 10.42
C MET A 10 13.16 -26.86 9.30
N ILE A 11 12.67 -28.07 9.53
CA ILE A 11 12.67 -29.14 8.51
C ILE A 11 11.76 -28.77 7.33
N ALA A 12 10.61 -28.12 7.57
CA ALA A 12 9.74 -27.66 6.49
C ALA A 12 10.44 -26.60 5.61
N ARG A 13 11.18 -25.68 6.22
CA ARG A 13 11.96 -24.67 5.49
C ARG A 13 13.10 -25.33 4.68
N ALA A 14 13.89 -26.20 5.29
CA ALA A 14 14.91 -26.97 4.58
C ALA A 14 14.32 -27.85 3.47
N GLY A 15 13.12 -28.40 3.68
CA GLY A 15 12.37 -29.13 2.66
C GLY A 15 11.94 -28.26 1.49
N ASN A 16 11.59 -27.01 1.74
CA ASN A 16 11.30 -26.06 0.65
C ASN A 16 12.56 -25.78 -0.19
N GLU A 17 13.73 -25.60 0.45
CA GLU A 17 14.99 -25.45 -0.28
C GLU A 17 15.31 -26.69 -1.13
N ALA A 18 15.16 -27.89 -0.55
CA ALA A 18 15.36 -29.13 -1.27
C ALA A 18 14.41 -29.29 -2.47
N LYS A 19 13.13 -28.92 -2.32
CA LYS A 19 12.14 -28.89 -3.42
C LYS A 19 12.53 -27.92 -4.52
N MET A 20 12.97 -26.72 -4.17
CA MET A 20 13.40 -25.72 -5.15
C MET A 20 14.61 -26.19 -5.96
N MET A 21 15.41 -27.12 -5.43
CA MET A 21 16.56 -27.72 -6.09
C MET A 21 16.24 -29.06 -6.78
N GLY A 22 15.00 -29.56 -6.63
CA GLY A 22 14.56 -30.83 -7.20
C GLY A 22 15.13 -32.06 -6.49
N ASN A 23 15.53 -31.93 -5.22
CA ASN A 23 16.08 -33.02 -4.43
C ASN A 23 14.96 -33.79 -3.71
N ASP A 24 15.14 -35.12 -3.62
CA ASP A 24 14.21 -36.05 -2.96
C ASP A 24 14.56 -36.31 -1.48
N TYR A 25 15.58 -35.62 -0.96
CA TYR A 25 16.02 -35.69 0.42
C TYR A 25 16.27 -34.31 1.01
N ILE A 26 16.25 -34.23 2.34
CA ILE A 26 16.62 -33.03 3.10
C ILE A 26 17.98 -33.29 3.75
N GLY A 27 19.03 -32.64 3.23
CA GLY A 27 20.40 -32.72 3.75
C GLY A 27 20.79 -31.50 4.57
N SER A 28 22.00 -31.53 5.14
CA SER A 28 22.53 -30.41 5.93
C SER A 28 22.75 -29.15 5.10
N GLU A 29 23.00 -29.27 3.81
CA GLU A 29 23.10 -28.15 2.85
C GLU A 29 21.75 -27.39 2.74
N HIS A 30 20.64 -28.10 2.77
CA HIS A 30 19.31 -27.48 2.74
C HIS A 30 18.99 -26.77 4.08
N VAL A 31 19.48 -27.32 5.19
CA VAL A 31 19.40 -26.66 6.51
C VAL A 31 20.25 -25.38 6.52
N LEU A 32 21.46 -25.42 5.97
CA LEU A 32 22.32 -24.24 5.83
C LEU A 32 21.65 -23.17 4.95
N LEU A 33 21.08 -23.55 3.81
CA LEU A 33 20.34 -22.65 2.93
C LEU A 33 19.13 -22.02 3.63
N ALA A 34 18.38 -22.82 4.41
CA ALA A 34 17.25 -22.33 5.17
C ALA A 34 17.67 -21.32 6.26
N LEU A 35 18.80 -21.54 6.94
CA LEU A 35 19.37 -20.60 7.90
C LEU A 35 19.81 -19.30 7.20
N LEU A 36 20.54 -19.39 6.08
CA LEU A 36 21.03 -18.25 5.33
C LEU A 36 19.87 -17.40 4.77
N ARG A 37 18.82 -18.05 4.29
CA ARG A 37 17.65 -17.36 3.76
C ARG A 37 16.89 -16.56 4.80
N GLN A 38 16.80 -17.08 6.04
CA GLN A 38 16.19 -16.37 7.15
C GLN A 38 17.09 -15.27 7.73
N GLY A 39 18.41 -15.50 7.70
CA GLY A 39 19.42 -14.55 8.14
C GLY A 39 19.40 -14.20 9.65
N GLU A 40 18.44 -14.68 10.42
CA GLU A 40 18.29 -14.37 11.84
C GLU A 40 19.31 -15.09 12.73
N ALA A 41 19.77 -16.27 12.29
CA ALA A 41 20.74 -17.07 13.05
C ALA A 41 22.11 -16.40 13.09
N GLU A 42 22.78 -16.50 14.22
CA GLU A 42 24.16 -16.00 14.44
C GLU A 42 25.12 -16.50 13.35
N LEU A 43 25.01 -17.77 12.96
CA LEU A 43 25.83 -18.34 11.88
C LEU A 43 25.62 -17.60 10.56
N SER A 44 24.36 -17.28 10.22
CA SER A 44 24.03 -16.56 8.99
C SER A 44 24.64 -15.17 8.96
N ARG A 45 24.60 -14.47 10.08
CA ARG A 45 25.22 -13.14 10.24
C ARG A 45 26.74 -13.22 10.10
N ARG A 46 27.38 -14.20 10.73
CA ARG A 46 28.83 -14.42 10.64
C ARG A 46 29.28 -14.73 9.21
N LEU A 47 28.49 -15.49 8.47
CA LEU A 47 28.77 -15.81 7.05
C LEU A 47 28.61 -14.57 6.17
N ALA A 48 27.56 -13.77 6.41
CA ALA A 48 27.36 -12.52 5.67
C ALA A 48 28.51 -11.52 5.88
N LEU A 49 29.07 -11.43 7.09
CA LEU A 49 30.25 -10.61 7.39
C LEU A 49 31.51 -11.04 6.62
N GLN A 50 31.60 -12.32 6.25
CA GLN A 50 32.67 -12.89 5.42
C GLN A 50 32.33 -12.86 3.92
N GLY A 51 31.25 -12.19 3.53
CA GLY A 51 30.82 -12.06 2.14
C GLY A 51 30.13 -13.31 1.57
N ILE A 52 29.63 -14.18 2.44
CA ILE A 52 28.99 -15.44 2.04
C ILE A 52 27.48 -15.31 2.23
N TYR A 53 26.77 -15.29 1.11
CA TYR A 53 25.33 -15.05 1.05
C TYR A 53 24.59 -16.27 0.51
N TYR A 54 23.28 -16.31 0.80
CA TYR A 54 22.37 -17.38 0.37
C TYR A 54 22.51 -17.76 -1.10
N PHE A 55 22.57 -16.78 -2.00
CA PHE A 55 22.60 -17.03 -3.45
C PHE A 55 23.88 -17.80 -3.87
N GLN A 56 25.04 -17.39 -3.36
CA GLN A 56 26.32 -18.04 -3.68
C GLN A 56 26.33 -19.50 -3.22
N VAL A 57 25.91 -19.73 -1.97
CA VAL A 57 25.83 -21.09 -1.43
C VAL A 57 24.81 -21.94 -2.19
N ARG A 58 23.69 -21.35 -2.61
CA ARG A 58 22.68 -22.01 -3.41
C ARG A 58 23.19 -22.40 -4.81
N GLU A 59 23.91 -21.50 -5.48
CA GLU A 59 24.55 -21.82 -6.76
C GLU A 59 25.54 -22.97 -6.63
N ASP A 60 26.39 -22.97 -5.61
CA ASP A 60 27.34 -24.04 -5.38
C ASP A 60 26.65 -25.37 -5.07
N VAL A 61 25.59 -25.37 -4.29
CA VAL A 61 24.76 -26.57 -4.07
C VAL A 61 24.15 -27.06 -5.38
N ALA A 62 23.63 -26.15 -6.22
CA ALA A 62 23.09 -26.51 -7.54
C ALA A 62 24.13 -27.08 -8.49
N ILE A 63 25.37 -26.56 -8.47
CA ILE A 63 26.49 -27.06 -9.26
C ILE A 63 26.92 -28.44 -8.78
N LEU A 64 26.97 -28.66 -7.46
CA LEU A 64 27.47 -29.91 -6.88
C LEU A 64 26.49 -31.08 -7.01
N PHE A 65 25.20 -30.82 -6.84
CA PHE A 65 24.18 -31.88 -6.79
C PHE A 65 23.24 -31.89 -8.01
N GLY A 66 23.34 -30.87 -8.86
CA GLY A 66 22.50 -30.70 -10.05
C GLY A 66 21.07 -30.29 -9.69
N MET A 67 20.43 -29.52 -10.56
CA MET A 67 19.00 -29.23 -10.49
C MET A 67 18.23 -30.32 -11.25
N LYS A 68 17.32 -31.02 -10.60
CA LYS A 68 16.46 -32.03 -11.21
C LYS A 68 15.04 -31.47 -11.41
N GLU A 69 14.38 -31.92 -12.48
CA GLU A 69 12.96 -31.61 -12.67
C GLU A 69 12.11 -32.25 -11.55
N GLN A 70 11.16 -31.47 -10.99
CA GLN A 70 10.30 -31.87 -9.88
C GLN A 70 9.51 -33.15 -10.20
N LYS A 71 9.69 -34.22 -9.40
CA LYS A 71 8.91 -35.46 -9.53
C LYS A 71 8.42 -36.11 -8.24
N GLN A 72 8.66 -35.59 -7.04
CA GLN A 72 8.23 -36.31 -5.83
C GLN A 72 7.60 -35.44 -4.74
N GLU A 73 6.52 -35.98 -4.12
CA GLU A 73 5.73 -35.34 -3.05
C GLU A 73 6.31 -35.57 -1.63
N SER A 74 7.22 -36.52 -1.43
CA SER A 74 7.81 -36.82 -0.11
C SER A 74 9.33 -36.75 -0.16
N GLN A 75 9.91 -36.04 0.80
CA GLN A 75 11.35 -35.92 0.99
C GLN A 75 11.77 -36.69 2.25
N GLU A 76 12.84 -37.50 2.15
CA GLU A 76 13.42 -38.18 3.29
C GLU A 76 14.44 -37.27 3.99
N VAL A 77 14.37 -37.20 5.32
CA VAL A 77 15.34 -36.45 6.14
C VAL A 77 16.59 -37.34 6.31
N THR A 78 17.77 -36.79 6.05
CA THR A 78 19.02 -37.53 6.24
C THR A 78 19.31 -37.73 7.74
N GLN A 79 20.04 -38.81 8.06
CA GLN A 79 20.44 -39.12 9.44
C GLN A 79 21.19 -37.94 10.11
N VAL A 80 22.05 -37.26 9.36
CA VAL A 80 22.81 -36.10 9.85
C VAL A 80 21.87 -34.95 10.27
N VAL A 81 20.83 -34.71 9.50
CA VAL A 81 19.84 -33.67 9.85
C VAL A 81 19.02 -34.08 11.08
N ASP A 82 18.66 -35.35 11.21
CA ASP A 82 17.96 -35.84 12.40
C ASP A 82 18.80 -35.72 13.69
N GLU A 83 20.12 -35.99 13.59
CA GLU A 83 21.06 -35.83 14.71
C GLU A 83 21.23 -34.36 15.04
N LEU A 84 21.43 -33.51 14.05
CA LEU A 84 21.56 -32.05 14.19
C LEU A 84 20.31 -31.43 14.84
N MET A 85 19.11 -31.83 14.44
CA MET A 85 17.85 -31.33 15.04
C MET A 85 17.68 -31.77 16.50
N ARG A 86 18.17 -32.94 16.88
CA ARG A 86 18.16 -33.40 18.30
C ARG A 86 19.12 -32.58 19.15
N GLU A 87 20.37 -32.48 18.73
CA GLU A 87 21.38 -31.70 19.47
C GLU A 87 20.99 -30.23 19.61
N ALA A 88 20.41 -29.63 18.55
CA ALA A 88 19.89 -28.25 18.62
C ALA A 88 18.74 -28.10 19.62
N GLN A 89 17.88 -29.12 19.73
CA GLN A 89 16.81 -29.13 20.72
C GLN A 89 17.36 -29.20 22.14
N ASP A 90 18.32 -30.10 22.39
CA ASP A 90 18.95 -30.27 23.69
C ASP A 90 19.66 -28.97 24.12
N LEU A 91 20.31 -28.29 23.17
CA LEU A 91 20.94 -26.99 23.41
C LEU A 91 19.92 -25.89 23.72
N HIS A 92 18.81 -25.85 22.95
CA HIS A 92 17.73 -24.88 23.19
C HIS A 92 17.07 -25.04 24.56
N GLU A 93 16.82 -26.27 24.99
CA GLU A 93 16.29 -26.59 26.31
C GLU A 93 17.30 -26.24 27.43
N SER A 94 18.57 -26.57 27.21
CA SER A 94 19.65 -26.23 28.19
C SER A 94 19.85 -24.74 28.36
N SER A 95 19.63 -23.97 27.30
CA SER A 95 19.71 -22.51 27.31
C SER A 95 18.55 -21.82 28.01
N GLN A 96 17.53 -22.60 28.46
CA GLN A 96 16.27 -22.07 29.04
C GLN A 96 15.56 -21.10 28.09
N GLY A 97 15.69 -21.28 26.79
CA GLY A 97 15.07 -20.45 25.76
C GLY A 97 15.75 -19.09 25.53
N LYS A 98 16.96 -18.89 26.06
CA LYS A 98 17.76 -17.66 25.81
C LYS A 98 18.31 -17.60 24.39
N LEU A 99 18.56 -18.75 23.76
CA LEU A 99 18.98 -18.84 22.35
C LEU A 99 17.77 -19.21 21.50
N SER A 100 17.65 -18.60 20.31
CA SER A 100 16.67 -19.04 19.32
C SER A 100 16.96 -20.48 18.88
N PHE A 101 15.97 -21.18 18.32
CA PHE A 101 16.21 -22.54 17.84
C PHE A 101 17.16 -22.52 16.63
N GLU A 102 17.09 -21.50 15.81
CA GLU A 102 17.94 -21.23 14.66
C GLU A 102 19.41 -21.01 15.08
N ASP A 103 19.65 -20.27 16.17
CA ASP A 103 21.00 -20.11 16.74
C ASP A 103 21.55 -21.42 17.27
N CYS A 104 20.70 -22.24 17.90
CA CYS A 104 21.11 -23.56 18.34
C CYS A 104 21.50 -24.45 17.18
N VAL A 105 20.72 -24.44 16.07
CA VAL A 105 21.06 -25.18 14.83
C VAL A 105 22.37 -24.67 14.26
N GLY A 106 22.55 -23.35 14.15
CA GLY A 106 23.79 -22.74 13.68
C GLY A 106 25.03 -23.07 14.55
N THR A 107 24.83 -23.18 15.87
CA THR A 107 25.90 -23.55 16.84
C THR A 107 26.26 -25.03 16.78
N VAL A 108 25.29 -25.89 16.47
CA VAL A 108 25.50 -27.34 16.42
C VAL A 108 26.07 -27.78 15.06
N LEU A 109 25.71 -27.10 13.97
CA LEU A 109 26.16 -27.45 12.62
C LEU A 109 27.68 -27.66 12.48
N PRO A 110 28.56 -26.81 13.07
CA PRO A 110 30.02 -27.04 13.03
C PRO A 110 30.51 -28.31 13.74
N ARG A 111 29.70 -28.87 14.67
CA ARG A 111 30.03 -30.12 15.37
C ARG A 111 29.88 -31.35 14.48
N HIS A 112 29.29 -31.18 13.29
CA HIS A 112 29.16 -32.24 12.26
C HIS A 112 30.11 -31.99 11.09
N PRO A 113 31.44 -32.14 11.25
CA PRO A 113 32.43 -31.75 10.27
C PRO A 113 32.39 -32.56 8.96
N ALA A 114 31.74 -33.71 8.97
CA ALA A 114 31.52 -34.54 7.78
C ALA A 114 30.26 -34.21 7.02
N SER A 115 29.45 -33.20 7.47
CA SER A 115 28.25 -32.78 6.79
C SER A 115 28.54 -32.00 5.50
N VAL A 116 27.64 -32.09 4.53
CA VAL A 116 27.75 -31.36 3.26
C VAL A 116 27.81 -29.86 3.49
N ALA A 117 27.02 -29.35 4.45
CA ALA A 117 27.05 -27.93 4.83
C ALA A 117 28.46 -27.49 5.27
N MET A 118 29.15 -28.29 6.07
CA MET A 118 30.51 -27.97 6.51
C MET A 118 31.54 -28.09 5.41
N GLU A 119 31.35 -28.99 4.46
CA GLU A 119 32.20 -29.09 3.27
C GLU A 119 32.05 -27.86 2.37
N LEU A 120 30.82 -27.35 2.20
CA LEU A 120 30.55 -26.09 1.51
C LEU A 120 31.24 -24.91 2.22
N LEU A 121 31.08 -24.79 3.52
CA LEU A 121 31.68 -23.70 4.30
C LEU A 121 33.22 -23.72 4.24
N ARG A 122 33.85 -24.90 4.21
CA ARG A 122 35.30 -25.02 4.03
C ARG A 122 35.77 -24.49 2.67
N ARG A 123 34.98 -24.65 1.63
CA ARG A 123 35.35 -24.12 0.29
C ARG A 123 35.40 -22.60 0.27
N TYR A 124 34.61 -21.96 1.13
CA TYR A 124 34.64 -20.51 1.34
C TYR A 124 35.74 -20.06 2.31
N HIS A 125 36.57 -20.98 2.82
CA HIS A 125 37.61 -20.70 3.82
C HIS A 125 37.03 -20.00 5.10
N VAL A 126 35.82 -20.40 5.48
CA VAL A 126 35.14 -19.82 6.66
C VAL A 126 35.88 -20.22 7.91
N ASP A 127 36.33 -19.24 8.69
CA ASP A 127 36.82 -19.46 10.05
C ASP A 127 35.66 -19.35 11.02
N LEU A 128 35.23 -20.49 11.56
CA LEU A 128 34.15 -20.56 12.57
C LEU A 128 34.70 -20.50 14.01
N ASP A 129 36.03 -20.62 14.20
CA ASP A 129 36.66 -20.69 15.52
C ASP A 129 37.18 -19.32 16.00
N GLU A 130 37.44 -18.36 15.11
CA GLU A 130 37.75 -17.00 15.54
C GLU A 130 36.48 -16.29 16.05
N PRO A 131 36.49 -15.81 17.30
CA PRO A 131 35.50 -14.85 17.75
C PRO A 131 35.78 -13.53 17.02
N GLN A 132 35.30 -13.41 15.79
CA GLN A 132 35.29 -12.10 15.17
C GLN A 132 34.44 -11.20 16.06
N GLU A 133 35.06 -10.12 16.52
CA GLU A 133 34.41 -9.09 17.28
C GLU A 133 33.30 -8.48 16.40
N ASP A 134 32.14 -9.10 16.45
CA ASP A 134 30.88 -8.62 15.90
C ASP A 134 30.39 -7.43 16.75
N ARG A 135 31.26 -6.42 16.85
CA ARG A 135 31.04 -5.27 17.74
C ARG A 135 30.07 -4.26 17.16
N GLY A 136 29.71 -4.39 15.88
CA GLY A 136 29.04 -3.31 15.20
C GLY A 136 27.54 -3.49 15.04
N ILE A 137 27.11 -4.56 14.44
CA ILE A 137 25.72 -4.76 14.04
C ILE A 137 24.86 -5.12 15.24
N ARG A 138 25.36 -5.95 16.18
CA ARG A 138 24.65 -6.28 17.42
C ARG A 138 24.24 -5.04 18.23
N VAL A 139 25.09 -4.02 18.29
CA VAL A 139 24.76 -2.79 19.02
C VAL A 139 23.58 -2.05 18.37
N LEU A 140 23.40 -2.15 17.04
CA LEU A 140 22.25 -1.59 16.34
C LEU A 140 21.00 -2.48 16.53
N ASP A 141 21.15 -3.80 16.48
CA ASP A 141 20.05 -4.75 16.71
C ASP A 141 19.51 -4.69 18.17
N GLU A 142 20.34 -4.31 19.13
CA GLU A 142 19.96 -4.13 20.54
C GLU A 142 19.18 -2.83 20.80
N GLN A 143 19.10 -1.93 19.82
CA GLN A 143 18.36 -0.67 19.99
C GLN A 143 16.85 -0.90 19.79
N GLU A 144 16.05 -0.71 20.83
CA GLU A 144 14.58 -0.84 20.78
C GLU A 144 13.90 0.01 19.69
N ALA A 145 14.55 1.11 19.27
CA ALA A 145 14.05 2.01 18.26
C ALA A 145 14.46 1.63 16.82
N LEU A 146 15.18 0.51 16.62
CA LEU A 146 15.66 0.05 15.31
C LEU A 146 15.13 -1.35 15.00
N ARG A 147 14.68 -1.53 13.75
CA ARG A 147 14.27 -2.82 13.18
C ARG A 147 15.13 -3.10 11.94
N CYS A 148 15.90 -4.19 11.97
CA CYS A 148 16.64 -4.63 10.79
C CYS A 148 15.69 -5.22 9.74
N LEU A 149 15.70 -4.70 8.51
CA LEU A 149 14.81 -5.11 7.43
C LEU A 149 15.38 -6.25 6.58
N ASN A 150 16.69 -6.52 6.62
CA ASN A 150 17.33 -7.52 5.76
C ASN A 150 16.82 -8.94 5.97
N PHE A 151 16.28 -9.23 7.13
CA PHE A 151 15.79 -10.55 7.50
C PHE A 151 14.26 -10.64 7.55
N SER A 152 13.57 -9.63 7.02
CA SER A 152 12.11 -9.63 6.95
C SER A 152 11.60 -10.65 5.93
N GLU A 153 10.57 -11.39 6.28
CA GLU A 153 9.82 -12.20 5.32
C GLU A 153 8.92 -11.25 4.51
N VAL A 154 9.39 -10.83 3.35
CA VAL A 154 8.67 -9.89 2.47
C VAL A 154 8.24 -10.61 1.21
N PRO A 155 7.00 -10.45 0.77
CA PRO A 155 6.56 -10.99 -0.51
C PRO A 155 7.33 -10.36 -1.67
N PRO A 156 7.40 -11.04 -2.83
CA PRO A 156 8.07 -10.51 -4.01
C PRO A 156 7.53 -9.12 -4.38
N LEU A 157 8.43 -8.19 -4.66
CA LEU A 157 8.07 -6.87 -5.16
C LEU A 157 7.73 -7.00 -6.66
N VAL A 158 6.55 -6.51 -7.04
CA VAL A 158 6.03 -6.58 -8.41
C VAL A 158 5.83 -5.17 -8.96
N CYS A 159 6.11 -4.97 -10.24
CA CYS A 159 5.89 -3.72 -10.98
C CYS A 159 6.63 -2.49 -10.41
N ARG A 160 7.83 -2.69 -9.81
CA ARG A 160 8.65 -1.60 -9.21
C ARG A 160 10.14 -1.72 -9.56
N ASP A 161 10.48 -2.39 -10.64
CA ASP A 161 11.88 -2.63 -11.00
C ASP A 161 12.63 -1.34 -11.32
N HIS A 162 11.98 -0.39 -11.99
CA HIS A 162 12.57 0.90 -12.31
C HIS A 162 12.89 1.73 -11.06
N GLU A 163 11.94 1.83 -10.12
CA GLU A 163 12.15 2.55 -8.86
C GLU A 163 13.20 1.86 -7.98
N MET A 164 13.27 0.52 -8.02
CA MET A 164 14.29 -0.26 -7.36
C MET A 164 15.69 0.04 -7.93
N GLU A 165 15.83 0.06 -9.25
CA GLU A 165 17.10 0.40 -9.91
C GLU A 165 17.55 1.82 -9.54
N LEU A 166 16.65 2.80 -9.60
CA LEU A 166 16.94 4.17 -9.20
C LEU A 166 17.38 4.28 -7.74
N LEU A 167 16.73 3.52 -6.85
CA LEU A 167 17.06 3.48 -5.43
C LEU A 167 18.49 2.97 -5.21
N VAL A 168 18.86 1.88 -5.89
CA VAL A 168 20.22 1.31 -5.87
C VAL A 168 21.24 2.29 -6.45
N GLU A 169 20.96 2.86 -7.62
CA GLU A 169 21.84 3.85 -8.25
C GLU A 169 22.14 5.04 -7.32
N ILE A 170 21.10 5.58 -6.65
CA ILE A 170 21.27 6.69 -5.73
C ILE A 170 22.14 6.30 -4.55
N LEU A 171 21.93 5.14 -3.94
CA LEU A 171 22.73 4.65 -2.81
C LEU A 171 24.20 4.45 -3.17
N LEU A 172 24.50 4.13 -4.42
CA LEU A 172 25.87 3.95 -4.91
C LEU A 172 26.59 5.26 -5.31
N ARG A 173 25.86 6.39 -5.33
CA ARG A 173 26.46 7.69 -5.73
C ARG A 173 27.45 8.20 -4.70
N LYS A 174 28.51 8.85 -5.19
CA LYS A 174 29.45 9.58 -4.34
C LYS A 174 28.83 10.80 -3.67
N GLU A 175 27.91 11.48 -4.34
CA GLU A 175 27.20 12.67 -3.85
C GLU A 175 25.71 12.48 -3.99
N LYS A 176 24.92 13.05 -3.05
CA LYS A 176 23.47 12.86 -2.97
C LYS A 176 23.08 11.37 -2.93
N ALA A 177 23.77 10.63 -2.08
CA ALA A 177 23.57 9.17 -1.92
C ALA A 177 22.40 8.81 -1.01
N ASN A 178 21.55 9.78 -0.65
CA ASN A 178 20.37 9.53 0.19
C ASN A 178 19.12 9.65 -0.71
N PRO A 179 18.44 8.55 -1.00
CA PRO A 179 17.15 8.59 -1.69
C PRO A 179 16.05 9.11 -0.77
N LEU A 180 15.14 9.89 -1.36
CA LEU A 180 13.89 10.30 -0.74
C LEU A 180 12.72 9.79 -1.57
N LEU A 181 12.02 8.82 -1.04
CA LEU A 181 10.83 8.26 -1.65
C LEU A 181 9.64 9.20 -1.44
N ILE A 182 9.07 9.69 -2.52
CA ILE A 182 7.92 10.60 -2.49
C ILE A 182 6.74 9.90 -3.15
N GLY A 183 5.62 9.81 -2.47
CA GLY A 183 4.41 9.21 -3.03
C GLY A 183 3.28 9.21 -2.01
N GLU A 184 2.07 9.02 -2.48
CA GLU A 184 0.87 9.00 -1.64
C GLU A 184 0.91 7.86 -0.61
N PRO A 185 0.13 7.94 0.48
CA PRO A 185 0.02 6.84 1.43
C PRO A 185 -0.47 5.56 0.72
N GLY A 186 0.07 4.40 1.09
CA GLY A 186 -0.38 3.11 0.55
C GLY A 186 0.17 2.73 -0.83
N VAL A 187 1.03 3.55 -1.48
CA VAL A 187 1.60 3.23 -2.82
C VAL A 187 2.78 2.24 -2.77
N GLY A 188 3.21 1.82 -1.57
CA GLY A 188 4.26 0.81 -1.39
C GLY A 188 5.67 1.36 -1.17
N LYS A 189 5.83 2.56 -0.57
CA LYS A 189 7.16 3.14 -0.25
C LYS A 189 7.98 2.25 0.66
N SER A 190 7.42 1.82 1.79
CA SER A 190 8.08 0.97 2.78
C SER A 190 8.35 -0.42 2.22
N ALA A 191 7.41 -1.00 1.45
CA ALA A 191 7.58 -2.27 0.77
C ALA A 191 8.76 -2.27 -0.23
N LEU A 192 9.02 -1.15 -0.91
CA LEU A 192 10.18 -1.00 -1.80
C LEU A 192 11.50 -1.09 -1.01
N VAL A 193 11.57 -0.47 0.17
CA VAL A 193 12.77 -0.50 1.02
C VAL A 193 12.97 -1.87 1.66
N GLU A 194 11.91 -2.51 2.12
CA GLU A 194 11.94 -3.88 2.63
C GLU A 194 12.43 -4.86 1.55
N ALA A 195 11.90 -4.75 0.33
CA ALA A 195 12.36 -5.57 -0.79
C ALA A 195 13.83 -5.30 -1.15
N LEU A 196 14.29 -4.04 -1.08
CA LEU A 196 15.71 -3.72 -1.26
C LEU A 196 16.57 -4.42 -0.22
N ALA A 197 16.19 -4.35 1.05
CA ALA A 197 16.92 -4.99 2.14
C ALA A 197 17.06 -6.50 1.96
N VAL A 198 15.98 -7.17 1.55
CA VAL A 198 15.98 -8.61 1.24
C VAL A 198 16.84 -8.93 0.01
N ARG A 199 16.81 -8.12 -1.06
CA ARG A 199 17.69 -8.29 -2.23
C ARG A 199 19.17 -8.11 -1.88
N ILE A 200 19.50 -7.18 -0.98
CA ILE A 200 20.88 -7.03 -0.47
C ILE A 200 21.29 -8.31 0.28
N GLN A 201 20.44 -8.81 1.18
CA GLN A 201 20.70 -10.02 1.95
C GLN A 201 20.87 -11.26 1.07
N ASN A 202 20.10 -11.37 -0.01
CA ASN A 202 20.19 -12.47 -0.96
C ASN A 202 21.43 -12.38 -1.88
N GLY A 203 22.15 -11.23 -1.87
CA GLY A 203 23.29 -10.99 -2.75
C GLY A 203 22.94 -10.58 -4.18
N ASP A 204 21.67 -10.26 -4.45
CA ASP A 204 21.20 -9.81 -5.78
C ASP A 204 21.81 -8.48 -6.20
N ILE A 205 22.36 -7.71 -5.23
CA ILE A 205 23.00 -6.41 -5.45
C ILE A 205 24.43 -6.45 -4.91
N PRO A 206 25.41 -6.98 -5.68
CA PRO A 206 26.77 -7.18 -5.22
C PRO A 206 27.46 -5.92 -4.70
N GLN A 207 27.09 -4.72 -5.23
CA GLN A 207 27.69 -3.45 -4.85
C GLN A 207 27.26 -2.98 -3.45
N LEU A 208 26.14 -3.50 -2.93
CA LEU A 208 25.63 -3.25 -1.59
C LEU A 208 25.75 -4.48 -0.68
N ALA A 209 26.50 -5.50 -1.09
CA ALA A 209 26.75 -6.68 -0.26
C ALA A 209 27.31 -6.28 1.10
N GLY A 210 26.78 -6.88 2.17
CA GLY A 210 27.17 -6.55 3.55
C GLY A 210 26.56 -5.27 4.12
N HIS A 211 25.68 -4.58 3.38
CA HIS A 211 24.93 -3.47 3.94
C HIS A 211 23.63 -3.95 4.61
N TYR A 212 23.26 -3.27 5.70
CA TYR A 212 22.05 -3.55 6.46
C TYR A 212 21.18 -2.30 6.51
N ILE A 213 19.87 -2.48 6.30
CA ILE A 213 18.89 -1.39 6.37
C ILE A 213 18.14 -1.49 7.69
N TYR A 214 18.19 -0.43 8.47
CA TYR A 214 17.51 -0.31 9.75
C TYR A 214 16.39 0.72 9.65
N GLU A 215 15.17 0.29 9.88
CA GLU A 215 14.01 1.15 10.03
C GLU A 215 14.00 1.79 11.42
N LEU A 216 13.77 3.08 11.48
CA LEU A 216 13.66 3.85 12.71
C LEU A 216 12.20 3.96 13.16
N ASP A 217 11.90 3.39 14.33
CA ASP A 217 10.64 3.66 15.04
C ASP A 217 10.75 4.96 15.83
N LEU A 218 10.11 6.01 15.31
CA LEU A 218 10.09 7.32 15.95
C LEU A 218 9.35 7.31 17.30
N ASN A 219 8.32 6.47 17.45
CA ASN A 219 7.55 6.37 18.69
C ASN A 219 8.39 5.72 19.79
N ALA A 220 9.11 4.64 19.48
CA ALA A 220 10.03 4.01 20.42
C ALA A 220 11.18 4.95 20.81
N LEU A 221 11.65 5.78 19.88
CA LEU A 221 12.69 6.76 20.16
C LEU A 221 12.24 7.84 21.16
N VAL A 222 10.98 8.30 21.05
CA VAL A 222 10.38 9.27 21.99
C VAL A 222 10.00 8.63 23.32
N ALA A 223 9.71 7.35 23.35
CA ALA A 223 9.29 6.64 24.55
C ALA A 223 10.35 6.77 25.67
N GLY A 224 9.87 7.05 26.89
CA GLY A 224 10.73 7.20 28.07
C GLY A 224 11.53 8.51 28.16
N THR A 225 11.39 9.44 27.20
CA THR A 225 11.99 10.78 27.31
C THR A 225 11.03 11.73 28.02
N ARG A 226 11.50 12.35 29.13
CA ARG A 226 10.71 13.33 29.88
C ARG A 226 11.02 14.77 29.47
N TYR A 227 12.21 15.01 29.00
CA TYR A 227 12.69 16.32 28.60
C TYR A 227 13.24 16.31 27.17
N ARG A 228 13.21 17.45 26.52
CA ARG A 228 13.77 17.65 25.17
C ARG A 228 15.24 17.20 25.07
N GLY A 229 16.02 17.46 26.13
CA GLY A 229 17.45 17.09 26.18
C GLY A 229 17.69 15.58 26.11
N ASP A 230 16.84 14.79 26.78
CA ASP A 230 16.95 13.33 26.81
C ASP A 230 16.75 12.74 25.41
N PHE A 231 15.81 13.28 24.67
CA PHE A 231 15.53 12.87 23.29
C PHE A 231 16.67 13.26 22.34
N GLU A 232 17.16 14.52 22.41
CA GLU A 232 18.29 14.97 21.60
C GLU A 232 19.54 14.12 21.87
N GLU A 233 19.76 13.68 23.10
CA GLU A 233 20.85 12.79 23.46
C GLU A 233 20.68 11.39 22.88
N LYS A 234 19.48 10.81 22.97
CA LYS A 234 19.18 9.52 22.34
C LYS A 234 19.43 9.56 20.82
N VAL A 235 18.94 10.61 20.12
CA VAL A 235 19.18 10.78 18.68
C VAL A 235 20.67 10.92 18.37
N LYS A 236 21.43 11.71 19.16
CA LYS A 236 22.88 11.86 18.98
C LYS A 236 23.61 10.54 19.15
N ASN A 237 23.25 9.74 20.17
CA ASN A 237 23.84 8.44 20.44
C ASN A 237 23.54 7.47 19.29
N LEU A 238 22.28 7.40 18.84
CA LEU A 238 21.87 6.61 17.68
C LEU A 238 22.68 6.97 16.41
N LEU A 239 22.78 8.26 16.09
CA LEU A 239 23.55 8.73 14.95
C LEU A 239 25.05 8.48 15.07
N ALA A 240 25.58 8.43 16.30
CA ALA A 240 26.98 8.06 16.54
C ALA A 240 27.21 6.57 16.23
N LEU A 241 26.26 5.69 16.53
CA LEU A 241 26.31 4.28 16.15
C LEU A 241 26.34 4.12 14.62
N PHE A 242 25.45 4.76 13.87
CA PHE A 242 25.48 4.71 12.39
C PHE A 242 26.78 5.27 11.79
N ARG A 243 27.42 6.22 12.45
CA ARG A 243 28.75 6.71 12.00
C ARG A 243 29.86 5.69 12.21
N ALA A 244 29.77 4.92 13.27
CA ALA A 244 30.71 3.83 13.54
C ALA A 244 30.52 2.63 12.60
N HIS A 245 29.32 2.53 11.97
CA HIS A 245 28.91 1.43 11.10
C HIS A 245 28.52 1.96 9.71
N PRO A 246 29.50 2.22 8.80
CA PRO A 246 29.23 2.77 7.46
C PRO A 246 28.42 1.83 6.57
N ASP A 247 28.33 0.55 6.92
CA ASP A 247 27.53 -0.48 6.21
C ASP A 247 26.05 -0.44 6.62
N ALA A 248 25.71 0.30 7.68
CA ALA A 248 24.33 0.48 8.10
C ALA A 248 23.68 1.66 7.38
N ILE A 249 22.49 1.42 6.83
CA ILE A 249 21.65 2.42 6.16
C ILE A 249 20.42 2.65 7.04
N LEU A 250 20.17 3.90 7.40
CA LEU A 250 19.01 4.29 8.20
C LEU A 250 17.80 4.52 7.29
N PHE A 251 16.71 3.79 7.49
CA PHE A 251 15.43 4.07 6.86
C PHE A 251 14.53 4.85 7.82
N ILE A 252 14.00 5.97 7.35
CA ILE A 252 13.08 6.81 8.12
C ILE A 252 11.79 6.95 7.31
N ASP A 253 10.77 6.24 7.72
CA ASP A 253 9.43 6.47 7.19
C ASP A 253 8.86 7.76 7.76
N GLU A 254 8.04 8.44 7.00
CA GLU A 254 7.48 9.76 7.35
C GLU A 254 8.53 10.78 7.86
N ILE A 255 9.66 10.86 7.17
CA ILE A 255 10.81 11.70 7.57
C ILE A 255 10.44 13.17 7.83
N HIS A 256 9.33 13.66 7.29
CA HIS A 256 8.80 15.00 7.54
C HIS A 256 8.43 15.22 9.01
N GLN A 257 8.03 14.18 9.75
CA GLN A 257 7.76 14.28 11.19
C GLN A 257 9.00 14.72 11.97
N MET A 258 10.18 14.26 11.56
CA MET A 258 11.45 14.68 12.18
C MET A 258 11.87 16.09 11.78
N ILE A 259 11.47 16.56 10.60
CA ILE A 259 11.92 17.83 10.02
C ILE A 259 10.96 18.97 10.33
N GLY A 260 9.65 18.69 10.39
CA GLY A 260 8.58 19.67 10.59
C GLY A 260 8.25 19.99 12.04
N ALA A 261 8.63 19.14 12.97
CA ALA A 261 8.28 19.24 14.39
C ALA A 261 8.78 20.51 15.11
N GLY A 262 9.68 21.29 14.53
CA GLY A 262 10.30 22.46 15.16
C GLY A 262 9.50 23.77 15.15
N ARG A 263 8.28 23.81 14.58
CA ARG A 263 7.53 25.06 14.41
C ARG A 263 6.44 25.33 15.45
N SER A 264 6.06 24.34 16.26
CA SER A 264 5.11 24.53 17.38
C SER A 264 5.89 24.66 18.70
N GLU A 265 5.48 25.60 19.54
CA GLU A 265 6.07 25.79 20.88
C GLU A 265 5.95 24.48 21.68
N GLY A 266 7.10 23.85 22.00
CA GLY A 266 7.20 22.57 22.73
C GLY A 266 7.50 21.34 21.87
N SER A 267 7.56 21.43 20.55
CA SER A 267 7.91 20.31 19.68
C SER A 267 9.43 20.08 19.60
N ILE A 268 9.81 18.82 19.45
CA ILE A 268 11.20 18.36 19.46
C ILE A 268 11.79 18.61 18.05
N ASP A 269 12.80 19.50 17.94
CA ASP A 269 13.48 19.77 16.67
C ASP A 269 14.61 18.75 16.41
N VAL A 270 14.22 17.58 15.91
CA VAL A 270 15.17 16.54 15.49
C VAL A 270 15.98 16.95 14.27
N ALA A 271 15.42 17.83 13.46
CA ALA A 271 16.07 18.34 12.26
C ALA A 271 17.42 19.00 12.56
N SER A 272 17.54 19.68 13.70
CA SER A 272 18.79 20.33 14.12
C SER A 272 19.92 19.33 14.37
N VAL A 273 19.61 18.09 14.75
CA VAL A 273 20.60 17.02 15.03
C VAL A 273 20.91 16.21 13.76
N ILE A 274 19.91 15.91 12.93
CA ILE A 274 20.09 15.08 11.71
C ILE A 274 20.73 15.87 10.57
N LYS A 275 20.36 17.13 10.35
CA LYS A 275 20.91 17.97 9.28
C LYS A 275 22.44 18.02 9.23
N PRO A 276 23.16 18.22 10.34
CA PRO A 276 24.62 18.18 10.36
C PRO A 276 25.20 16.83 9.95
N CYS A 277 24.53 15.72 10.31
CA CYS A 277 24.99 14.36 9.98
C CYS A 277 24.84 14.07 8.49
N LEU A 278 23.70 14.40 7.92
CA LEU A 278 23.47 14.33 6.47
C LEU A 278 24.43 15.27 5.72
N ALA A 279 24.71 16.47 6.27
CA ALA A 279 25.61 17.43 5.66
C ALA A 279 27.06 16.94 5.57
N ARG A 280 27.52 16.19 6.57
CA ARG A 280 28.91 15.69 6.66
C ARG A 280 29.12 14.34 5.97
N ARG A 281 28.09 13.76 5.34
CA ARG A 281 28.13 12.44 4.70
C ARG A 281 28.50 11.30 5.67
N THR A 282 28.21 11.47 6.93
CA THR A 282 28.51 10.48 7.97
C THR A 282 27.31 9.55 8.23
N LEU A 283 26.22 9.71 7.48
CA LEU A 283 25.01 8.93 7.59
C LEU A 283 24.50 8.63 6.18
N ARG A 284 24.28 7.37 5.88
CA ARG A 284 23.46 6.92 4.74
C ARG A 284 22.02 6.79 5.20
N CYS A 285 21.09 7.41 4.48
CA CYS A 285 19.70 7.46 4.90
C CYS A 285 18.77 7.32 3.68
N ILE A 286 17.75 6.50 3.83
CA ILE A 286 16.59 6.45 2.95
C ILE A 286 15.46 7.15 3.68
N GLY A 287 14.83 8.14 3.06
CA GLY A 287 13.65 8.80 3.62
C GLY A 287 12.41 8.45 2.81
N ALA A 288 11.25 8.42 3.45
CA ALA A 288 9.96 8.33 2.78
C ALA A 288 9.02 9.44 3.27
N THR A 289 8.20 10.00 2.37
CA THR A 289 7.24 11.06 2.69
C THR A 289 6.17 11.15 1.61
N THR A 290 5.12 11.92 1.84
CA THR A 290 4.13 12.27 0.82
C THR A 290 4.55 13.50 0.02
N LEU A 291 3.92 13.76 -1.13
CA LEU A 291 4.22 14.93 -1.95
C LEU A 291 3.89 16.23 -1.21
N ASP A 292 2.74 16.29 -0.56
CA ASP A 292 2.27 17.44 0.22
C ASP A 292 3.23 17.78 1.36
N GLU A 293 3.67 16.77 2.12
CA GLU A 293 4.60 16.96 3.24
C GLU A 293 6.01 17.35 2.76
N TYR A 294 6.45 16.80 1.62
CA TYR A 294 7.69 17.24 0.98
C TYR A 294 7.63 18.73 0.60
N GLU A 295 6.54 19.17 -0.02
CA GLU A 295 6.38 20.57 -0.43
C GLU A 295 6.33 21.52 0.77
N ARG A 296 5.61 21.15 1.82
CA ARG A 296 5.46 21.97 3.05
C ARG A 296 6.72 22.05 3.87
N HIS A 297 7.44 20.93 4.04
CA HIS A 297 8.50 20.83 5.05
C HIS A 297 9.92 20.72 4.48
N MET A 298 10.10 20.13 3.32
CA MET A 298 11.43 19.82 2.77
C MET A 298 11.82 20.68 1.57
N LYS A 299 10.89 21.04 0.72
CA LYS A 299 11.16 21.80 -0.54
C LYS A 299 11.77 23.17 -0.29
N SER A 300 11.47 23.81 0.83
CA SER A 300 12.07 25.12 1.20
C SER A 300 13.47 25.00 1.82
N ASP A 301 13.89 23.80 2.27
CA ASP A 301 15.16 23.57 2.95
C ASP A 301 16.28 23.20 1.98
N ARG A 302 17.06 24.20 1.56
CA ARG A 302 18.18 24.00 0.63
C ARG A 302 19.26 23.04 1.12
N ALA A 303 19.40 22.84 2.43
CA ALA A 303 20.40 21.93 2.98
C ALA A 303 19.99 20.48 2.75
N LEU A 304 18.71 20.15 2.94
CA LEU A 304 18.13 18.83 2.66
C LEU A 304 18.07 18.53 1.16
N GLN A 305 17.62 19.49 0.34
CA GLN A 305 17.57 19.34 -1.12
C GLN A 305 18.92 18.95 -1.75
N ARG A 306 20.02 19.47 -1.17
CA ARG A 306 21.36 19.14 -1.67
C ARG A 306 21.83 17.74 -1.26
N ARG A 307 21.13 17.07 -0.36
CA ARG A 307 21.54 15.78 0.23
C ARG A 307 20.67 14.63 -0.19
N PHE A 308 19.40 14.89 -0.43
CA PHE A 308 18.46 13.90 -0.92
C PHE A 308 18.28 13.96 -2.43
N GLN A 309 18.10 12.80 -3.03
CA GLN A 309 17.64 12.63 -4.41
C GLN A 309 16.22 12.06 -4.36
N CYS A 310 15.28 12.81 -4.92
CA CYS A 310 13.87 12.39 -4.94
C CYS A 310 13.65 11.23 -5.92
N VAL A 311 12.90 10.22 -5.47
CA VAL A 311 12.36 9.11 -6.24
C VAL A 311 10.84 9.18 -6.09
N LEU A 312 10.13 9.45 -7.19
CA LEU A 312 8.68 9.58 -7.18
C LEU A 312 8.05 8.20 -7.38
N LEU A 313 7.33 7.71 -6.36
CA LEU A 313 6.50 6.51 -6.46
C LEU A 313 5.08 6.93 -6.83
N ARG A 314 4.68 6.62 -8.04
CA ARG A 314 3.31 6.85 -8.49
C ARG A 314 2.41 5.71 -8.03
N GLU A 315 1.13 6.01 -7.88
CA GLU A 315 0.11 4.98 -7.69
C GLU A 315 0.18 4.00 -8.88
N PRO A 316 0.23 2.68 -8.63
CA PRO A 316 0.20 1.69 -9.70
C PRO A 316 -1.14 1.78 -10.45
N ASP A 317 -1.13 1.52 -11.73
CA ASP A 317 -2.35 1.42 -12.50
C ASP A 317 -3.16 0.16 -12.15
N THR A 318 -4.34 0.00 -12.74
CA THR A 318 -5.21 -1.15 -12.46
C THR A 318 -4.57 -2.47 -12.87
N ALA A 319 -3.78 -2.51 -13.95
CA ALA A 319 -3.13 -3.72 -14.43
C ALA A 319 -1.99 -4.15 -13.50
N ASP A 320 -1.14 -3.19 -13.09
CA ASP A 320 -0.08 -3.41 -12.11
C ASP A 320 -0.65 -3.81 -10.74
N THR A 321 -1.74 -3.16 -10.32
CA THR A 321 -2.44 -3.50 -9.07
C THR A 321 -2.96 -4.95 -9.10
N VAL A 322 -3.56 -5.37 -10.21
CA VAL A 322 -3.99 -6.76 -10.40
C VAL A 322 -2.81 -7.73 -10.30
N ALA A 323 -1.66 -7.40 -10.88
CA ALA A 323 -0.46 -8.23 -10.80
C ALA A 323 0.05 -8.34 -9.34
N ILE A 324 0.12 -7.22 -8.62
CA ILE A 324 0.52 -7.16 -7.21
C ILE A 324 -0.41 -8.03 -6.34
N LEU A 325 -1.73 -7.86 -6.47
CA LEU A 325 -2.69 -8.59 -5.63
C LEU A 325 -2.72 -10.10 -5.96
N LYS A 326 -2.52 -10.48 -7.22
CA LYS A 326 -2.42 -11.91 -7.60
C LYS A 326 -1.27 -12.62 -6.91
N GLU A 327 -0.13 -11.94 -6.75
CA GLU A 327 1.02 -12.50 -6.03
C GLU A 327 0.72 -12.67 -4.54
N ARG A 328 -0.06 -11.73 -3.97
CA ARG A 328 -0.39 -11.70 -2.54
C ARG A 328 -1.60 -12.57 -2.15
N CYS A 329 -2.50 -12.89 -3.09
CA CYS A 329 -3.78 -13.55 -2.77
C CYS A 329 -3.62 -14.89 -2.06
N ALA A 330 -2.61 -15.68 -2.38
CA ALA A 330 -2.33 -16.96 -1.72
C ALA A 330 -1.84 -16.81 -0.27
N GLU A 331 -1.16 -15.72 0.05
CA GLU A 331 -0.69 -15.38 1.40
C GLU A 331 -1.89 -15.06 2.30
N TYR A 332 -2.76 -14.14 1.86
CA TYR A 332 -3.98 -13.77 2.57
C TYR A 332 -4.92 -14.96 2.76
N GLY A 333 -5.07 -15.77 1.71
CA GLY A 333 -5.88 -17.00 1.78
C GLY A 333 -5.36 -17.99 2.84
N ARG A 334 -4.04 -18.19 2.90
CA ARG A 334 -3.41 -19.06 3.93
C ARG A 334 -3.56 -18.51 5.35
N TYR A 335 -3.40 -17.19 5.50
CA TYR A 335 -3.52 -16.55 6.81
C TYR A 335 -4.92 -16.70 7.41
N HIS A 336 -5.96 -16.58 6.59
CA HIS A 336 -7.37 -16.66 7.02
C HIS A 336 -8.01 -18.04 6.87
N ASP A 337 -7.25 -19.05 6.42
CA ASP A 337 -7.73 -20.42 6.14
C ASP A 337 -8.91 -20.45 5.15
N VAL A 338 -8.81 -19.66 4.08
CA VAL A 338 -9.79 -19.59 2.98
C VAL A 338 -9.10 -19.57 1.62
N GLU A 339 -9.79 -20.02 0.58
CA GLU A 339 -9.29 -19.92 -0.79
C GLU A 339 -9.65 -18.55 -1.37
N MET A 340 -8.64 -17.71 -1.64
CA MET A 340 -8.78 -16.48 -2.42
C MET A 340 -8.30 -16.73 -3.86
N SER A 341 -9.26 -16.80 -4.80
CA SER A 341 -8.94 -17.10 -6.20
C SER A 341 -8.34 -15.89 -6.92
N ALA A 342 -7.22 -16.09 -7.63
CA ALA A 342 -6.62 -15.07 -8.49
C ALA A 342 -7.56 -14.56 -9.60
N GLU A 343 -8.59 -15.33 -9.97
CA GLU A 343 -9.60 -14.94 -10.97
C GLU A 343 -10.52 -13.81 -10.49
N LEU A 344 -10.68 -13.65 -9.16
CA LEU A 344 -11.50 -12.60 -8.57
C LEU A 344 -10.78 -11.24 -8.51
N ILE A 345 -9.44 -11.25 -8.56
CA ILE A 345 -8.63 -10.05 -8.36
C ILE A 345 -8.94 -8.94 -9.37
N PRO A 346 -9.07 -9.20 -10.70
CA PRO A 346 -9.43 -8.13 -11.63
C PRO A 346 -10.74 -7.43 -11.28
N ALA A 347 -11.78 -8.19 -10.95
CA ALA A 347 -13.07 -7.63 -10.55
C ALA A 347 -13.00 -6.89 -9.21
N LEU A 348 -12.19 -7.39 -8.25
CA LEU A 348 -11.96 -6.73 -6.97
C LEU A 348 -11.29 -5.36 -7.17
N VAL A 349 -10.24 -5.30 -8.00
CA VAL A 349 -9.52 -4.04 -8.29
C VAL A 349 -10.44 -3.05 -9.00
N GLU A 350 -11.20 -3.50 -10.00
CA GLU A 350 -12.16 -2.67 -10.73
C GLU A 350 -13.24 -2.09 -9.81
N LEU A 351 -13.83 -2.93 -8.95
CA LEU A 351 -14.81 -2.48 -7.95
C LEU A 351 -14.19 -1.51 -6.94
N SER A 352 -12.97 -1.77 -6.49
CA SER A 352 -12.25 -0.88 -5.56
C SER A 352 -11.94 0.47 -6.21
N ASP A 353 -11.55 0.49 -7.49
CA ASP A 353 -11.30 1.75 -8.22
C ASP A 353 -12.58 2.58 -8.35
N TYR A 354 -13.69 1.94 -8.66
CA TYR A 354 -14.95 2.62 -8.89
C TYR A 354 -15.63 3.08 -7.60
N TYR A 355 -15.74 2.21 -6.59
CA TYR A 355 -16.53 2.49 -5.40
C TYR A 355 -15.73 3.10 -4.24
N LEU A 356 -14.40 3.00 -4.24
CA LEU A 356 -13.55 3.51 -3.18
C LEU A 356 -12.64 4.64 -3.71
N PRO A 357 -13.18 5.86 -3.82
CA PRO A 357 -12.42 7.00 -4.34
C PRO A 357 -11.34 7.48 -3.37
N CYS A 358 -11.47 7.18 -2.08
CA CYS A 358 -10.48 7.48 -1.06
C CYS A 358 -9.44 6.37 -0.95
N GLY A 359 -8.18 6.76 -0.68
CA GLY A 359 -7.06 5.84 -0.63
C GLY A 359 -6.45 5.56 -2.01
N HIS A 360 -5.27 4.93 -2.00
CA HIS A 360 -4.48 4.67 -3.21
C HIS A 360 -4.22 3.18 -3.39
N PHE A 361 -4.02 2.78 -4.64
CA PHE A 361 -3.56 1.44 -4.95
C PHE A 361 -2.07 1.26 -4.56
N PRO A 362 -1.66 0.05 -4.18
CA PRO A 362 -2.46 -1.18 -4.06
C PRO A 362 -3.24 -1.30 -2.73
N ASP A 363 -2.99 -0.42 -1.75
CA ASP A 363 -3.44 -0.53 -0.35
C ASP A 363 -4.96 -0.69 -0.25
N LYS A 364 -5.74 0.22 -0.85
CA LYS A 364 -7.21 0.15 -0.81
C LYS A 364 -7.79 -1.16 -1.35
N ALA A 365 -7.15 -1.78 -2.35
CA ALA A 365 -7.60 -3.06 -2.89
C ALA A 365 -7.12 -4.24 -2.03
N MET A 366 -5.98 -4.11 -1.36
CA MET A 366 -5.50 -5.08 -0.37
C MET A 366 -6.42 -5.12 0.84
N ASP A 367 -6.89 -3.98 1.33
CA ASP A 367 -7.88 -3.89 2.42
C ASP A 367 -9.18 -4.61 2.07
N VAL A 368 -9.67 -4.42 0.83
CA VAL A 368 -10.86 -5.15 0.35
C VAL A 368 -10.59 -6.66 0.33
N MET A 369 -9.44 -7.07 -0.18
CA MET A 369 -9.05 -8.49 -0.26
C MET A 369 -8.98 -9.12 1.14
N ASP A 370 -8.33 -8.46 2.08
CA ASP A 370 -8.19 -8.90 3.47
C ASP A 370 -9.56 -9.05 4.13
N LEU A 371 -10.41 -8.02 4.05
CA LEU A 371 -11.74 -8.04 4.64
C LEU A 371 -12.64 -9.12 4.02
N CYS A 372 -12.50 -9.40 2.71
CA CYS A 372 -13.19 -10.52 2.06
C CYS A 372 -12.77 -11.86 2.65
N CYS A 373 -11.47 -12.08 2.87
CA CYS A 373 -10.95 -13.28 3.48
C CYS A 373 -11.41 -13.44 4.94
N VAL A 374 -11.34 -12.36 5.74
CA VAL A 374 -11.84 -12.34 7.14
C VAL A 374 -13.31 -12.76 7.20
N ARG A 375 -14.17 -12.21 6.34
CA ARG A 375 -15.61 -12.50 6.34
C ARG A 375 -15.92 -13.90 5.88
N ALA A 376 -15.24 -14.39 4.85
CA ALA A 376 -15.40 -15.77 4.39
C ALA A 376 -15.01 -16.75 5.50
N SER A 377 -13.90 -16.53 6.18
CA SER A 377 -13.45 -17.32 7.33
C SER A 377 -14.48 -17.33 8.46
N ARG A 378 -15.00 -16.16 8.86
CA ARG A 378 -16.03 -16.05 9.91
C ARG A 378 -17.35 -16.73 9.54
N SER A 379 -17.72 -16.69 8.26
CA SER A 379 -18.91 -17.39 7.74
C SER A 379 -18.66 -18.88 7.49
N LYS A 380 -17.45 -19.39 7.76
CA LYS A 380 -17.01 -20.78 7.49
C LYS A 380 -17.11 -21.15 6.01
N GLU A 381 -16.97 -20.19 5.14
CA GLU A 381 -16.86 -20.41 3.70
C GLU A 381 -15.43 -20.88 3.39
N ARG A 382 -15.30 -21.87 2.51
CA ARG A 382 -13.97 -22.35 2.09
C ARG A 382 -13.32 -21.48 1.03
N LYS A 383 -14.12 -20.67 0.32
CA LYS A 383 -13.70 -19.89 -0.81
C LYS A 383 -14.41 -18.53 -0.82
N VAL A 384 -13.66 -17.47 -1.12
CA VAL A 384 -14.23 -16.14 -1.32
C VAL A 384 -15.05 -16.13 -2.62
N SER A 385 -16.30 -15.66 -2.55
CA SER A 385 -17.19 -15.53 -3.70
C SER A 385 -17.16 -14.12 -4.28
N ALA A 386 -17.54 -13.98 -5.56
CA ALA A 386 -17.68 -12.65 -6.20
C ALA A 386 -18.76 -11.80 -5.49
N GLU A 387 -19.81 -12.43 -4.95
CA GLU A 387 -20.83 -11.71 -4.18
C GLU A 387 -20.27 -11.17 -2.87
N ARG A 388 -19.38 -11.91 -2.20
CA ARG A 388 -18.68 -11.42 -1.00
C ARG A 388 -17.84 -10.18 -1.30
N VAL A 389 -17.15 -10.13 -2.44
CA VAL A 389 -16.39 -8.96 -2.87
C VAL A 389 -17.32 -7.75 -3.05
N ARG A 390 -18.47 -7.92 -3.73
CA ARG A 390 -19.44 -6.83 -3.93
C ARG A 390 -20.03 -6.34 -2.59
N GLU A 391 -20.32 -7.25 -1.68
CA GLU A 391 -20.85 -6.92 -0.34
C GLU A 391 -19.83 -6.09 0.46
N VAL A 392 -18.58 -6.53 0.49
CA VAL A 392 -17.50 -5.82 1.19
C VAL A 392 -17.29 -4.43 0.62
N VAL A 393 -17.17 -4.31 -0.70
CA VAL A 393 -16.98 -3.01 -1.36
C VAL A 393 -18.14 -2.06 -1.09
N ARG A 394 -19.39 -2.54 -1.16
CA ARG A 394 -20.58 -1.72 -0.84
C ARG A 394 -20.54 -1.17 0.58
N GLU A 395 -20.18 -1.99 1.54
CA GLU A 395 -20.10 -1.55 2.93
C GLU A 395 -18.97 -0.54 3.15
N MET A 396 -17.80 -0.79 2.57
CA MET A 396 -16.68 0.15 2.64
C MET A 396 -17.01 1.49 1.97
N ALA A 397 -17.78 1.45 0.88
CA ALA A 397 -18.30 2.65 0.21
C ALA A 397 -19.49 3.31 0.95
N ALA A 398 -19.89 2.79 2.10
CA ALA A 398 -21.06 3.23 2.85
C ALA A 398 -22.38 3.19 2.05
N ILE A 399 -22.53 2.23 1.13
CA ILE A 399 -23.73 2.03 0.32
C ILE A 399 -24.52 0.83 0.90
N PRO A 400 -25.53 1.06 1.77
CA PRO A 400 -26.15 0.00 2.55
C PRO A 400 -27.05 -0.94 1.74
N LEU A 401 -27.58 -0.48 0.61
CA LEU A 401 -28.55 -1.21 -0.20
C LEU A 401 -27.96 -1.67 -1.55
N ALA A 402 -28.43 -2.82 -2.04
CA ALA A 402 -28.14 -3.25 -3.40
C ALA A 402 -28.74 -2.28 -4.45
N PRO A 403 -28.16 -2.16 -5.66
CA PRO A 403 -28.66 -1.24 -6.69
C PRO A 403 -30.16 -1.41 -6.97
N ASP A 404 -30.66 -2.63 -7.12
CA ASP A 404 -32.07 -2.92 -7.36
C ASP A 404 -32.99 -2.47 -6.23
N GLN A 405 -32.54 -2.62 -4.98
CA GLN A 405 -33.31 -2.17 -3.80
C GLN A 405 -33.36 -0.66 -3.72
N ARG A 406 -32.26 0.03 -4.01
CA ARG A 406 -32.20 1.50 -4.09
C ARG A 406 -33.12 2.03 -5.17
N LEU A 407 -33.04 1.44 -6.36
CA LEU A 407 -33.89 1.81 -7.49
C LEU A 407 -35.38 1.62 -7.15
N THR A 408 -35.75 0.48 -6.56
CA THR A 408 -37.13 0.17 -6.19
C THR A 408 -37.67 1.17 -5.15
N ARG A 409 -36.85 1.53 -4.16
CA ARG A 409 -37.23 2.51 -3.13
C ARG A 409 -37.43 3.89 -3.75
N CYS A 410 -36.45 4.38 -4.48
CA CYS A 410 -36.49 5.69 -5.14
C CYS A 410 -37.66 5.80 -6.12
N MET A 411 -37.92 4.75 -6.92
CA MET A 411 -39.05 4.73 -7.86
C MET A 411 -40.40 4.82 -7.15
N ARG A 412 -40.58 4.13 -6.01
CA ARG A 412 -41.82 4.21 -5.23
C ARG A 412 -42.04 5.63 -4.70
N ASP A 413 -41.00 6.21 -4.11
CA ASP A 413 -41.11 7.51 -3.45
C ASP A 413 -41.28 8.64 -4.49
N LEU A 414 -40.63 8.52 -5.67
CA LEU A 414 -40.86 9.42 -6.81
C LEU A 414 -42.28 9.29 -7.41
N GLN A 415 -42.91 8.11 -7.39
CA GLN A 415 -44.30 7.95 -7.84
C GLN A 415 -45.31 8.66 -6.92
N GLU A 416 -44.99 8.72 -5.62
CA GLU A 416 -45.80 9.45 -4.64
C GLU A 416 -45.60 10.98 -4.76
N PHE A 417 -44.51 11.42 -5.40
CA PHE A 417 -44.20 12.84 -5.62
C PHE A 417 -45.06 13.40 -6.75
N SER A 418 -46.16 14.02 -6.39
CA SER A 418 -47.23 14.41 -7.31
C SER A 418 -46.98 15.70 -8.12
N GLU A 419 -45.89 16.44 -7.86
CA GLU A 419 -45.68 17.76 -8.45
C GLU A 419 -45.12 17.68 -9.89
N LEU A 420 -44.40 16.61 -10.26
CA LEU A 420 -43.83 16.42 -11.61
C LEU A 420 -44.10 15.02 -12.18
N PRO A 421 -45.35 14.59 -12.33
CA PRO A 421 -45.67 13.20 -12.74
C PRO A 421 -45.18 12.85 -14.15
N ALA A 422 -45.06 13.84 -15.02
CA ALA A 422 -44.55 13.65 -16.38
C ALA A 422 -43.05 13.30 -16.44
N TRP A 423 -42.30 13.50 -15.38
CA TRP A 423 -40.87 13.20 -15.30
C TRP A 423 -40.58 11.80 -14.77
N ASN A 424 -41.56 11.13 -14.17
CA ASN A 424 -41.34 9.84 -13.53
C ASN A 424 -40.72 8.81 -14.49
N GLU A 425 -41.30 8.61 -15.67
CA GLU A 425 -40.80 7.61 -16.62
C GLU A 425 -39.39 7.92 -17.15
N PRO A 426 -39.09 9.14 -17.63
CA PRO A 426 -37.71 9.50 -18.00
C PRO A 426 -36.71 9.39 -16.86
N LEU A 427 -37.06 9.80 -15.62
CA LEU A 427 -36.20 9.64 -14.46
C LEU A 427 -35.95 8.17 -14.11
N PHE A 428 -36.99 7.33 -14.19
CA PHE A 428 -36.86 5.90 -13.94
C PHE A 428 -35.94 5.22 -14.95
N GLN A 429 -36.02 5.58 -16.21
CA GLN A 429 -35.13 5.08 -17.25
C GLN A 429 -33.68 5.53 -16.98
N ALA A 430 -33.44 6.80 -16.65
CA ALA A 430 -32.13 7.32 -16.32
C ALA A 430 -31.55 6.67 -15.05
N LEU A 431 -32.35 6.47 -14.00
CA LEU A 431 -31.93 5.78 -12.78
C LEU A 431 -31.62 4.29 -13.02
N ARG A 432 -32.40 3.60 -13.87
CA ARG A 432 -32.10 2.22 -14.31
C ARG A 432 -30.77 2.16 -15.05
N GLN A 433 -30.53 3.07 -15.96
CA GLN A 433 -29.29 3.15 -16.70
C GLN A 433 -28.09 3.34 -15.75
N LEU A 434 -28.22 4.17 -14.72
CA LEU A 434 -27.21 4.33 -13.68
C LEU A 434 -26.93 3.02 -12.90
N CYS A 435 -27.93 2.14 -12.74
CA CYS A 435 -27.77 0.83 -12.11
C CYS A 435 -27.12 -0.21 -13.04
N GLU A 436 -27.43 -0.17 -14.33
CA GLU A 436 -27.00 -1.18 -15.32
C GLU A 436 -25.58 -0.97 -15.79
N GLU A 437 -25.05 0.25 -15.67
CA GLU A 437 -23.68 0.54 -16.08
C GLU A 437 -22.68 -0.20 -15.20
N ARG A 438 -21.92 -1.05 -15.89
CA ARG A 438 -20.85 -1.82 -15.28
C ARG A 438 -19.70 -0.90 -14.91
N CYS A 439 -19.10 -1.20 -13.75
CA CYS A 439 -17.83 -0.60 -13.32
C CYS A 439 -16.82 -0.62 -14.47
N GLY A 440 -16.16 0.49 -14.73
CA GLY A 440 -15.02 0.53 -15.63
C GLY A 440 -14.91 1.73 -16.56
N HIS A 441 -16.01 2.37 -16.93
CA HIS A 441 -15.98 3.54 -17.83
C HIS A 441 -17.06 4.56 -17.47
N ALA A 442 -17.17 4.90 -16.18
CA ALA A 442 -18.11 5.92 -15.73
C ALA A 442 -17.73 7.28 -16.31
N MET A 443 -18.43 7.68 -17.37
CA MET A 443 -18.44 9.08 -17.79
C MET A 443 -19.20 9.92 -16.76
N LEU A 444 -18.90 11.20 -16.69
CA LEU A 444 -19.66 12.15 -15.88
C LEU A 444 -21.16 11.99 -16.15
N ARG A 445 -21.94 11.84 -15.10
CA ARG A 445 -23.40 11.86 -15.19
C ARG A 445 -23.90 13.27 -15.00
N CYS A 446 -24.50 13.80 -16.04
CA CYS A 446 -25.00 15.17 -16.05
C CYS A 446 -26.44 15.22 -16.52
N TRP A 447 -27.32 15.72 -15.66
CA TRP A 447 -28.72 15.98 -16.00
C TRP A 447 -28.95 17.49 -16.09
N ALA A 448 -29.87 17.89 -16.96
CA ALA A 448 -30.30 19.27 -17.10
C ALA A 448 -31.81 19.34 -16.88
N LEU A 449 -32.19 20.09 -15.85
CA LEU A 449 -33.59 20.21 -15.40
C LEU A 449 -34.05 21.67 -15.46
N CYS A 450 -35.16 21.94 -16.11
CA CYS A 450 -35.75 23.26 -16.21
C CYS A 450 -37.13 23.29 -15.52
N GLY A 451 -37.32 24.17 -14.55
CA GLY A 451 -38.59 24.27 -13.81
C GLY A 451 -38.44 25.03 -12.50
N ASP A 452 -39.40 24.89 -11.59
CA ASP A 452 -39.33 25.51 -10.27
C ASP A 452 -38.19 24.94 -9.43
N THR A 453 -37.30 25.80 -8.95
CA THR A 453 -36.09 25.44 -8.19
C THR A 453 -36.41 24.64 -6.91
N ARG A 454 -37.54 24.94 -6.22
CA ARG A 454 -37.90 24.24 -4.98
C ARG A 454 -38.34 22.81 -5.27
N VAL A 455 -39.27 22.66 -6.22
CA VAL A 455 -39.78 21.34 -6.63
C VAL A 455 -38.66 20.41 -7.09
N ILE A 456 -37.77 20.93 -7.91
CA ILE A 456 -36.61 20.17 -8.37
C ILE A 456 -35.67 19.79 -7.23
N ARG A 457 -35.42 20.73 -6.30
CA ARG A 457 -34.58 20.46 -5.13
C ARG A 457 -35.15 19.35 -4.24
N ASP A 458 -36.45 19.40 -3.96
CA ASP A 458 -37.14 18.42 -3.13
C ASP A 458 -37.09 17.03 -3.78
N MET A 459 -37.34 16.94 -5.09
CA MET A 459 -37.20 15.73 -5.87
C MET A 459 -35.76 15.18 -5.86
N LEU A 460 -34.75 16.03 -6.03
CA LEU A 460 -33.34 15.62 -5.98
C LEU A 460 -32.90 15.20 -4.59
N GLY A 461 -33.48 15.79 -3.54
CA GLY A 461 -33.32 15.37 -2.15
C GLY A 461 -33.75 13.90 -1.96
N MET A 462 -34.91 13.53 -2.47
CA MET A 462 -35.41 12.15 -2.44
C MET A 462 -34.47 11.20 -3.22
N ILE A 463 -34.02 11.61 -4.40
CA ILE A 463 -33.05 10.80 -5.19
C ILE A 463 -31.73 10.66 -4.41
N SER A 464 -31.25 11.71 -3.77
CA SER A 464 -30.04 11.66 -2.95
C SER A 464 -30.19 10.68 -1.78
N GLU A 465 -31.29 10.72 -1.06
CA GLU A 465 -31.53 9.84 0.10
C GLU A 465 -31.80 8.40 -0.33
N ASP A 466 -32.71 8.17 -1.27
CA ASP A 466 -33.19 6.83 -1.60
C ASP A 466 -32.28 6.06 -2.57
N PHE A 467 -31.70 6.77 -3.54
CA PHE A 467 -30.85 6.13 -4.56
C PHE A 467 -29.36 6.20 -4.23
N PHE A 468 -28.86 7.36 -3.81
CA PHE A 468 -27.45 7.54 -3.45
C PHE A 468 -27.15 7.23 -1.98
N CYS A 469 -28.18 7.02 -1.15
CA CYS A 469 -28.08 6.77 0.29
C CYS A 469 -27.34 7.90 1.04
N GLN A 470 -27.47 9.14 0.54
CA GLN A 470 -26.88 10.33 1.14
C GLN A 470 -27.97 11.23 1.69
N PRO A 471 -27.92 11.60 2.99
CA PRO A 471 -28.96 12.40 3.60
C PRO A 471 -29.01 13.85 3.07
N ASP A 472 -27.88 14.32 2.54
CA ASP A 472 -27.73 15.70 2.12
C ASP A 472 -27.50 15.82 0.60
N LEU A 473 -28.26 16.74 -0.02
CA LEU A 473 -28.06 17.18 -1.38
C LEU A 473 -27.00 18.30 -1.40
N ILE A 474 -25.93 18.14 -2.17
CA ILE A 474 -24.95 19.22 -2.37
C ILE A 474 -25.57 20.24 -3.33
N SER A 475 -26.16 21.31 -2.77
CA SER A 475 -26.87 22.33 -3.55
C SER A 475 -26.08 23.64 -3.57
N VAL A 476 -25.78 24.14 -4.77
CA VAL A 476 -24.98 25.36 -4.97
C VAL A 476 -25.65 26.30 -5.95
N ASP A 477 -25.77 27.58 -5.54
CA ASP A 477 -26.11 28.67 -6.45
C ASP A 477 -24.92 28.93 -7.40
N ALA A 478 -25.14 28.87 -8.70
CA ALA A 478 -24.10 29.04 -9.69
C ALA A 478 -23.34 30.38 -9.53
N GLY A 479 -24.06 31.46 -9.15
CA GLY A 479 -23.42 32.77 -8.89
C GLY A 479 -22.46 32.76 -7.69
N LEU A 480 -22.60 31.78 -6.79
CA LEU A 480 -21.72 31.62 -5.61
C LEU A 480 -20.72 30.46 -5.77
N LEU A 481 -20.86 29.65 -6.80
CA LEU A 481 -20.06 28.43 -7.00
C LEU A 481 -18.55 28.70 -6.88
N PHE A 482 -18.04 29.72 -7.53
CA PHE A 482 -16.62 30.04 -7.51
C PHE A 482 -16.11 30.55 -6.15
N TRP A 483 -16.99 31.04 -5.29
CA TRP A 483 -16.67 31.45 -3.92
C TRP A 483 -16.79 30.29 -2.92
N GLN A 484 -17.68 29.35 -3.17
CA GLN A 484 -17.95 28.19 -2.31
C GLN A 484 -17.26 26.93 -2.81
N LYS A 485 -16.40 27.02 -3.82
CA LYS A 485 -15.85 25.86 -4.52
C LYS A 485 -15.03 24.95 -3.62
N GLU A 486 -14.28 25.54 -2.69
CA GLU A 486 -13.52 24.77 -1.69
C GLU A 486 -14.43 23.91 -0.80
N GLU A 487 -15.56 24.45 -0.37
CA GLU A 487 -16.53 23.71 0.43
C GLU A 487 -17.22 22.60 -0.37
N VAL A 488 -17.57 22.88 -1.62
CA VAL A 488 -18.13 21.87 -2.54
C VAL A 488 -17.15 20.72 -2.78
N LEU A 489 -15.86 21.03 -3.00
CA LEU A 489 -14.82 20.00 -3.15
C LEU A 489 -14.70 19.16 -1.89
N ARG A 490 -14.66 19.79 -0.71
CA ARG A 490 -14.59 19.09 0.58
C ARG A 490 -15.80 18.17 0.83
N GLN A 491 -17.01 18.61 0.43
CA GLN A 491 -18.21 17.78 0.52
C GLN A 491 -18.15 16.59 -0.45
N LEU A 492 -17.72 16.81 -1.70
CA LEU A 492 -17.57 15.74 -2.68
C LEU A 492 -16.47 14.73 -2.30
N GLU A 493 -15.41 15.16 -1.62
CA GLU A 493 -14.40 14.24 -1.07
C GLU A 493 -14.97 13.34 0.04
N ARG A 494 -15.85 13.90 0.88
CA ARG A 494 -16.50 13.13 1.97
C ARG A 494 -17.62 12.23 1.48
N THR A 495 -18.36 12.68 0.48
CA THR A 495 -19.52 11.98 -0.09
C THR A 495 -19.42 11.94 -1.62
N PRO A 496 -18.51 11.14 -2.18
CA PRO A 496 -18.29 11.12 -3.62
C PRO A 496 -19.50 10.62 -4.43
N PHE A 497 -20.33 9.75 -3.86
CA PHE A 497 -21.59 9.31 -4.42
C PHE A 497 -22.72 10.24 -3.98
N ALA A 498 -22.70 11.48 -4.44
CA ALA A 498 -23.69 12.50 -4.09
C ALA A 498 -24.38 13.08 -5.32
N VAL A 499 -25.47 13.76 -5.10
CA VAL A 499 -26.10 14.61 -6.13
C VAL A 499 -25.56 16.02 -5.95
N LEU A 500 -24.86 16.54 -6.96
CA LEU A 500 -24.39 17.92 -7.02
C LEU A 500 -25.38 18.76 -7.83
N PHE A 501 -26.17 19.57 -7.16
CA PHE A 501 -27.19 20.43 -7.78
C PHE A 501 -26.67 21.85 -7.96
N ILE A 502 -26.38 22.25 -9.21
CA ILE A 502 -25.94 23.59 -9.59
C ILE A 502 -27.11 24.33 -10.22
N HIS A 503 -27.65 25.32 -9.52
CA HIS A 503 -28.84 26.06 -9.97
C HIS A 503 -28.55 27.54 -10.23
N GLY A 504 -29.34 28.16 -11.11
CA GLY A 504 -29.22 29.59 -11.43
C GLY A 504 -28.04 29.89 -12.35
N LEU A 505 -27.85 29.11 -13.42
CA LEU A 505 -26.80 29.30 -14.43
C LEU A 505 -26.85 30.66 -15.13
N SER A 506 -28.02 31.32 -15.16
CA SER A 506 -28.21 32.68 -15.64
C SER A 506 -27.36 33.73 -14.90
N ARG A 507 -26.95 33.44 -13.68
CA ARG A 507 -26.12 34.33 -12.84
C ARG A 507 -24.62 34.28 -13.17
N LEU A 508 -24.21 33.29 -13.94
CA LEU A 508 -22.80 33.13 -14.37
C LEU A 508 -22.49 34.07 -15.54
N SER A 509 -21.33 34.70 -15.49
CA SER A 509 -20.73 35.37 -16.65
C SER A 509 -20.34 34.39 -17.76
N ALA A 510 -20.18 34.87 -18.99
CA ALA A 510 -19.76 34.02 -20.11
C ALA A 510 -18.43 33.29 -19.84
N ARG A 511 -17.48 33.91 -19.13
CA ARG A 511 -16.20 33.30 -18.76
C ARG A 511 -16.38 32.18 -17.73
N GLU A 512 -17.19 32.40 -16.73
CA GLU A 512 -17.48 31.38 -15.70
C GLU A 512 -18.22 30.18 -16.28
N LYS A 513 -19.17 30.41 -17.21
CA LYS A 513 -19.84 29.35 -17.96
C LYS A 513 -18.85 28.49 -18.74
N ALA A 514 -17.88 29.11 -19.41
CA ALA A 514 -16.87 28.40 -20.16
C ALA A 514 -15.95 27.56 -19.25
N LEU A 515 -15.55 28.10 -18.10
CA LEU A 515 -14.75 27.39 -17.11
C LEU A 515 -15.48 26.20 -16.52
N LEU A 516 -16.75 26.40 -16.10
CA LEU A 516 -17.57 25.31 -15.56
C LEU A 516 -17.82 24.23 -16.61
N ALA A 517 -18.07 24.59 -17.86
CA ALA A 517 -18.24 23.61 -18.93
C ALA A 517 -16.98 22.79 -19.18
N ASP A 518 -15.80 23.40 -19.15
CA ASP A 518 -14.52 22.69 -19.27
C ASP A 518 -14.30 21.70 -18.13
N GLU A 519 -14.56 22.12 -16.88
CA GLU A 519 -14.45 21.23 -15.72
C GLU A 519 -15.46 20.06 -15.76
N LEU A 520 -16.67 20.32 -16.18
CA LEU A 520 -17.68 19.26 -16.36
C LEU A 520 -17.29 18.29 -17.48
N ASN A 521 -16.77 18.79 -18.61
CA ASN A 521 -16.33 17.95 -19.71
C ASN A 521 -15.07 17.11 -19.35
N THR A 522 -14.22 17.65 -18.47
CA THR A 522 -13.06 16.88 -17.94
C THR A 522 -13.44 15.95 -16.80
N GLY A 523 -14.64 16.08 -16.23
CA GLY A 523 -15.08 15.32 -15.06
C GLY A 523 -14.34 15.64 -13.77
N VAL A 524 -13.68 16.81 -13.71
CA VAL A 524 -12.85 17.22 -12.57
C VAL A 524 -13.14 18.65 -12.17
N LEU A 525 -13.67 18.85 -10.98
CA LEU A 525 -13.71 20.18 -10.36
C LEU A 525 -12.35 20.51 -9.76
N ARG A 526 -11.88 21.76 -9.99
CA ARG A 526 -10.55 22.22 -9.54
C ARG A 526 -10.66 23.55 -8.80
N TRP A 527 -9.91 23.65 -7.69
CA TRP A 527 -9.75 24.88 -6.96
C TRP A 527 -8.35 24.96 -6.34
N HIS A 528 -7.51 25.87 -6.84
CA HIS A 528 -6.08 25.93 -6.51
C HIS A 528 -5.40 24.57 -6.72
N GLU A 529 -4.91 23.92 -5.66
CA GLU A 529 -4.24 22.61 -5.70
C GLU A 529 -5.21 21.45 -5.46
N GLN A 530 -6.45 21.74 -5.01
CA GLN A 530 -7.47 20.74 -4.73
C GLN A 530 -8.23 20.35 -6.01
N LYS A 531 -8.62 19.09 -6.09
CA LYS A 531 -9.42 18.54 -7.20
C LYS A 531 -10.38 17.47 -6.68
N ALA A 532 -11.62 17.47 -7.16
CA ALA A 532 -12.57 16.38 -6.94
C ALA A 532 -13.00 15.75 -8.26
N LEU A 533 -13.02 14.41 -8.29
CA LEU A 533 -13.50 13.66 -9.45
C LEU A 533 -15.02 13.58 -9.42
N LEU A 534 -15.67 14.01 -10.50
CA LEU A 534 -17.14 14.00 -10.64
C LEU A 534 -17.70 12.66 -11.14
N ARG A 535 -16.84 11.69 -11.46
CA ARG A 535 -17.25 10.39 -12.04
C ARG A 535 -18.21 9.59 -11.16
N HIS A 536 -18.27 9.88 -9.88
CA HIS A 536 -19.14 9.21 -8.90
C HIS A 536 -20.36 10.03 -8.53
N ALA A 537 -20.37 11.32 -8.83
CA ALA A 537 -21.46 12.22 -8.51
C ALA A 537 -22.45 12.33 -9.68
N LEU A 538 -23.73 12.47 -9.37
CA LEU A 538 -24.71 12.93 -10.33
C LEU A 538 -24.72 14.46 -10.32
N VAL A 539 -24.26 15.07 -11.41
CA VAL A 539 -24.31 16.53 -11.57
C VAL A 539 -25.63 16.92 -12.18
N VAL A 540 -26.37 17.81 -11.53
CA VAL A 540 -27.64 18.32 -12.03
C VAL A 540 -27.53 19.83 -12.25
N LEU A 541 -27.67 20.22 -13.50
CA LEU A 541 -27.67 21.60 -13.96
C LEU A 541 -29.09 22.12 -14.02
N HIS A 542 -29.32 23.34 -13.51
CA HIS A 542 -30.65 23.89 -13.47
C HIS A 542 -30.63 25.39 -13.76
N ASP A 543 -31.64 25.82 -14.50
CA ASP A 543 -32.08 27.21 -14.60
C ASP A 543 -33.59 27.26 -14.86
N GLU A 544 -34.26 28.30 -14.37
CA GLU A 544 -35.69 28.54 -14.65
C GLU A 544 -35.89 29.04 -16.08
N GLN A 545 -34.86 29.66 -16.66
CA GLN A 545 -34.83 30.13 -18.04
C GLN A 545 -34.32 29.04 -18.99
N GLU A 546 -35.21 28.50 -19.80
CA GLU A 546 -34.89 27.41 -20.72
C GLU A 546 -33.78 27.77 -21.72
N ASP A 547 -33.81 28.98 -22.29
CA ASP A 547 -32.84 29.43 -23.27
C ASP A 547 -31.40 29.44 -22.69
N VAL A 548 -31.26 29.82 -21.43
CA VAL A 548 -30.00 29.84 -20.73
C VAL A 548 -29.48 28.39 -20.53
N LEU A 549 -30.35 27.51 -20.05
CA LEU A 549 -30.03 26.12 -19.81
C LEU A 549 -29.66 25.41 -21.13
N ARG A 550 -30.46 25.56 -22.18
CA ARG A 550 -30.18 24.98 -23.51
C ARG A 550 -28.86 25.49 -24.09
N SER A 551 -28.58 26.80 -23.98
CA SER A 551 -27.34 27.38 -24.46
C SER A 551 -26.12 26.79 -23.73
N PHE A 552 -26.21 26.55 -22.41
CA PHE A 552 -25.14 25.94 -21.63
C PHE A 552 -25.00 24.43 -21.95
N CYS A 553 -26.10 23.71 -22.08
CA CYS A 553 -26.13 22.29 -22.42
C CYS A 553 -25.50 21.99 -23.80
N ALA A 554 -25.50 22.92 -24.73
CA ALA A 554 -24.80 22.78 -26.00
C ALA A 554 -23.28 22.58 -25.82
N SER A 555 -22.72 23.07 -24.71
CA SER A 555 -21.29 22.95 -24.36
C SER A 555 -20.97 21.70 -23.53
N VAL A 556 -21.93 21.16 -22.75
CA VAL A 556 -21.71 20.07 -21.78
C VAL A 556 -22.32 18.74 -22.23
N ARG A 557 -23.39 18.76 -23.02
CA ARG A 557 -24.13 17.57 -23.51
C ARG A 557 -24.61 16.65 -22.37
N PRO A 558 -25.64 17.06 -21.60
CA PRO A 558 -26.18 16.25 -20.51
C PRO A 558 -26.80 14.94 -21.01
N ASP A 559 -26.77 13.91 -20.17
CA ASP A 559 -27.38 12.58 -20.43
C ASP A 559 -28.90 12.62 -20.40
N LEU A 560 -29.47 13.54 -19.62
CA LEU A 560 -30.91 13.73 -19.48
C LEU A 560 -31.24 15.22 -19.51
N TYR A 561 -32.26 15.59 -20.29
CA TYR A 561 -32.81 16.93 -20.33
C TYR A 561 -34.32 16.86 -20.09
N LEU A 562 -34.79 17.49 -19.00
CA LEU A 562 -36.21 17.56 -18.69
C LEU A 562 -36.64 19.02 -18.47
N ARG A 563 -37.88 19.31 -18.92
CA ARG A 563 -38.53 20.59 -18.72
C ARG A 563 -39.86 20.37 -18.03
N ALA A 564 -40.14 21.16 -16.99
CA ALA A 564 -41.46 21.26 -16.42
C ALA A 564 -42.30 22.24 -17.25
N ASP A 565 -43.33 21.74 -17.89
CA ASP A 565 -44.26 22.59 -18.66
C ASP A 565 -45.08 23.45 -17.70
N SER A 566 -45.05 24.74 -17.94
CA SER A 566 -46.03 25.67 -17.32
C SER A 566 -47.42 25.46 -18.00
N GLY A 567 -48.09 24.36 -17.60
CA GLY A 567 -49.48 24.07 -18.00
C GLY A 567 -49.69 23.54 -19.42
N SER A 568 -49.92 22.23 -19.52
CA SER A 568 -50.37 21.41 -20.66
C SER A 568 -49.29 20.87 -21.61
N GLY A 569 -49.06 19.55 -21.55
CA GLY A 569 -48.51 18.74 -22.64
C GLY A 569 -47.01 18.47 -22.56
N SER A 570 -46.68 17.24 -22.21
CA SER A 570 -45.32 16.70 -22.10
C SER A 570 -44.64 16.55 -23.48
N HIS A 571 -43.43 17.05 -23.63
CA HIS A 571 -42.49 16.55 -24.66
C HIS A 571 -41.15 16.18 -23.98
N ALA A 572 -40.95 14.86 -23.79
CA ALA A 572 -39.64 14.31 -23.50
C ALA A 572 -38.90 14.16 -24.84
N GLN A 573 -37.72 14.78 -24.95
CA GLN A 573 -36.79 14.50 -26.06
C GLN A 573 -35.56 13.83 -25.44
N ALA A 574 -35.33 12.57 -25.80
CA ALA A 574 -34.13 11.80 -25.47
C ALA A 574 -32.95 12.21 -26.40
#